data_d8c24c275bf17b7e6edab3c500d00e3b
#
_entry.id   d8c24c275bf17b7e6edab3c500d00e3b
#
_cell.length_a   1.000
_cell.length_b   1.000
_cell.length_c   1.000
_cell.angle_alpha   90.00
_cell.angle_beta   90.00
_cell.angle_gamma   90.00
#
_symmetry.space_group_name_H-M   'P 1'
#
loop_
_entity.id
_entity.type
_entity.pdbx_description
1 polymer ?
#
loop_
_entity_poly.entity_id
_entity_poly.type
_entity_poly.pdbx_seq_one_letter_code
_entity_poly.pdbx_strand_id
1 'polypeptide(L)'
;MAEHVIIGNGVAGIKAAETIRKHDPDGKITMIGDEAYAFYYRPQLPEFVAGKIEEDRLWGKKKDFYEKNNITSHLGKTVTGIKPDTNEVILKDNTAINYDSLLIATGGSIKRRNYPGSDLNGGIVQLKTIDDAKNIKEKVKSAKSAVVVGEDFLTLSLTEALHSSGLKVTYLLRGDRLWPEIMDKDASDILLLRLKGKGITIKQETDIKEVYVKNKLIHGIITTDDELIDCQILGIVDKLQPSIGFLNESGVNTDNGVLVNNKMLTNFDNIYAAGDVAQLPADLDSDIPEINVRWLKAWKQGQVAGSNMAGNDAEYDDIASISATQICGIDIVSIGVSNPLNGDYKIMRGDYPHPEIDVYKKLVLKNDRVVGALFIGNVQEAREVTKVIKNRTNYSEIDKKLLKQMFDLNSRFGTFHGFLCPVCKLELPIPPDAKVGDKITCPACGIELNVTEKMLK
;
A
#
# COMPACT_ATOMS: atom_id res chain seq x y z
N MET A 1 14.61 -15.30 -29.16
CA MET A 1 14.74 -15.07 -27.70
C MET A 1 13.89 -13.83 -27.43
N ALA A 2 12.84 -13.99 -26.62
CA ALA A 2 11.92 -12.88 -26.38
C ALA A 2 12.58 -11.75 -25.58
N GLU A 3 12.21 -10.51 -25.87
CA GLU A 3 12.68 -9.32 -25.17
C GLU A 3 11.55 -8.74 -24.31
N HIS A 4 11.64 -8.94 -23.00
CA HIS A 4 10.67 -8.48 -22.01
C HIS A 4 11.16 -7.19 -21.38
N VAL A 5 10.37 -6.12 -21.47
CA VAL A 5 10.68 -4.84 -20.83
C VAL A 5 9.72 -4.58 -19.68
N ILE A 6 10.23 -4.15 -18.54
CA ILE A 6 9.47 -3.83 -17.33
C ILE A 6 9.76 -2.40 -16.92
N ILE A 7 8.76 -1.53 -16.91
CA ILE A 7 8.86 -0.16 -16.43
C ILE A 7 8.39 -0.12 -14.97
N GLY A 8 9.33 -0.01 -14.06
CA GLY A 8 9.08 0.06 -12.62
C GLY A 8 9.77 -1.06 -11.84
N ASN A 9 10.63 -0.66 -10.90
CA ASN A 9 11.40 -1.54 -10.02
C ASN A 9 10.72 -1.71 -8.64
N GLY A 10 9.38 -1.67 -8.63
CA GLY A 10 8.55 -1.95 -7.45
C GLY A 10 8.21 -3.42 -7.30
N VAL A 11 7.34 -3.75 -6.33
CA VAL A 11 6.95 -5.13 -6.04
C VAL A 11 6.33 -5.85 -7.24
N ALA A 12 5.50 -5.16 -8.04
CA ALA A 12 4.89 -5.74 -9.23
C ALA A 12 5.94 -6.07 -10.30
N GLY A 13 6.86 -5.12 -10.58
CA GLY A 13 7.93 -5.33 -11.57
C GLY A 13 8.90 -6.45 -11.18
N ILE A 14 9.35 -6.45 -9.93
CA ILE A 14 10.23 -7.52 -9.41
C ILE A 14 9.55 -8.89 -9.49
N LYS A 15 8.27 -8.96 -9.08
CA LYS A 15 7.55 -10.23 -9.12
C LYS A 15 7.31 -10.71 -10.55
N ALA A 16 7.03 -9.80 -11.46
CA ALA A 16 6.93 -10.13 -12.88
C ALA A 16 8.27 -10.67 -13.43
N ALA A 17 9.39 -10.00 -13.15
CA ALA A 17 10.72 -10.46 -13.59
C ALA A 17 11.06 -11.86 -13.07
N GLU A 18 10.81 -12.14 -11.78
CA GLU A 18 10.97 -13.48 -11.21
C GLU A 18 10.10 -14.52 -11.89
N THR A 19 8.86 -14.14 -12.24
CA THR A 19 7.90 -15.05 -12.86
C THR A 19 8.26 -15.30 -14.32
N ILE A 20 8.66 -14.28 -15.08
CA ILE A 20 9.18 -14.43 -16.44
C ILE A 20 10.38 -15.38 -16.41
N ARG A 21 11.38 -15.13 -15.58
CA ARG A 21 12.60 -15.97 -15.50
C ARG A 21 12.29 -17.42 -15.20
N LYS A 22 11.24 -17.70 -14.39
CA LYS A 22 10.80 -19.05 -14.07
C LYS A 22 10.18 -19.76 -15.29
N HIS A 23 9.44 -19.05 -16.15
CA HIS A 23 8.68 -19.61 -17.26
C HIS A 23 9.39 -19.46 -18.63
N ASP A 24 10.25 -18.44 -18.77
CA ASP A 24 11.15 -18.21 -19.90
C ASP A 24 12.58 -18.04 -19.40
N PRO A 25 13.33 -19.15 -19.19
CA PRO A 25 14.70 -19.14 -18.67
C PRO A 25 15.67 -18.37 -19.57
N ASP A 26 15.44 -18.33 -20.87
CA ASP A 26 16.33 -17.77 -21.87
C ASP A 26 15.94 -16.35 -22.32
N GLY A 27 14.72 -15.92 -22.04
CA GLY A 27 14.22 -14.59 -22.40
C GLY A 27 15.09 -13.48 -21.83
N LYS A 28 15.29 -12.42 -22.59
CA LYS A 28 15.95 -11.21 -22.10
C LYS A 28 14.99 -10.38 -21.28
N ILE A 29 15.40 -9.95 -20.09
CA ILE A 29 14.60 -9.08 -19.23
C ILE A 29 15.33 -7.77 -19.04
N THR A 30 14.68 -6.67 -19.41
CA THR A 30 15.15 -5.31 -19.16
C THR A 30 14.23 -4.63 -18.16
N MET A 31 14.79 -4.16 -17.05
CA MET A 31 14.04 -3.44 -16.01
C MET A 31 14.47 -2.00 -15.94
N ILE A 32 13.51 -1.07 -15.97
CA ILE A 32 13.74 0.38 -15.95
C ILE A 32 13.11 0.96 -14.68
N GLY A 33 13.85 1.74 -13.92
CA GLY A 33 13.37 2.41 -12.70
C GLY A 33 13.86 3.84 -12.61
N ASP A 34 13.01 4.75 -12.19
CA ASP A 34 13.33 6.17 -11.98
C ASP A 34 14.20 6.40 -10.73
N GLU A 35 14.06 5.55 -9.71
CA GLU A 35 14.95 5.54 -8.55
C GLU A 35 16.26 4.78 -8.85
N ALA A 36 17.39 5.31 -8.37
CA ALA A 36 18.72 4.72 -8.58
C ALA A 36 19.04 3.56 -7.59
N TYR A 37 18.03 2.99 -6.99
CA TYR A 37 18.16 1.98 -5.93
C TYR A 37 17.67 0.62 -6.40
N ALA A 38 18.30 -0.45 -5.85
CA ALA A 38 17.75 -1.79 -5.92
C ALA A 38 16.36 -1.85 -5.22
N PHE A 39 15.59 -2.90 -5.52
CA PHE A 39 14.28 -3.09 -4.89
C PHE A 39 14.37 -3.08 -3.37
N TYR A 40 13.46 -2.32 -2.74
CA TYR A 40 13.33 -2.23 -1.29
C TYR A 40 11.87 -2.29 -0.85
N TYR A 41 11.64 -2.62 0.43
CA TYR A 41 10.31 -2.74 1.01
C TYR A 41 9.76 -1.38 1.45
N ARG A 42 9.01 -0.69 0.56
CA ARG A 42 8.36 0.60 0.86
C ARG A 42 7.51 0.61 2.13
N PRO A 43 6.77 -0.46 2.49
CA PRO A 43 6.02 -0.51 3.74
C PRO A 43 6.86 -0.34 5.01
N GLN A 44 8.19 -0.53 4.93
CA GLN A 44 9.11 -0.36 6.06
C GLN A 44 9.71 1.05 6.17
N LEU A 45 9.43 1.95 5.23
CA LEU A 45 9.93 3.32 5.29
C LEU A 45 9.53 4.08 6.56
N PRO A 46 8.29 3.96 7.09
CA PRO A 46 7.91 4.58 8.37
C PRO A 46 8.78 4.10 9.54
N GLU A 47 9.10 2.80 9.61
CA GLU A 47 9.96 2.23 10.65
C GLU A 47 11.40 2.71 10.51
N PHE A 48 11.89 2.88 9.28
CA PHE A 48 13.21 3.45 9.00
C PHE A 48 13.28 4.93 9.40
N VAL A 49 12.27 5.74 9.09
CA VAL A 49 12.19 7.13 9.53
C VAL A 49 12.19 7.21 11.07
N ALA A 50 11.40 6.35 11.72
CA ALA A 50 11.32 6.26 13.18
C ALA A 50 12.60 5.73 13.85
N GLY A 51 13.62 5.32 13.10
CA GLY A 51 14.85 4.73 13.65
C GLY A 51 14.66 3.35 14.27
N LYS A 52 13.54 2.67 13.99
CA LYS A 52 13.26 1.31 14.48
C LYS A 52 14.01 0.23 13.69
N ILE A 53 14.39 0.53 12.46
CA ILE A 53 15.20 -0.32 11.59
C ILE A 53 16.30 0.50 10.91
N GLU A 54 17.41 -0.14 10.57
CA GLU A 54 18.49 0.45 9.79
C GLU A 54 18.22 0.29 8.27
N GLU A 55 18.97 1.03 7.45
CA GLU A 55 18.79 1.06 5.99
C GLU A 55 18.98 -0.32 5.35
N ASP A 56 19.87 -1.16 5.89
CA ASP A 56 20.15 -2.50 5.39
C ASP A 56 18.93 -3.44 5.43
N ARG A 57 17.99 -3.18 6.35
CA ARG A 57 16.73 -3.92 6.47
C ARG A 57 15.68 -3.56 5.40
N LEU A 58 15.85 -2.42 4.75
CA LEU A 58 14.94 -2.00 3.68
C LEU A 58 15.10 -2.84 2.43
N TRP A 59 16.32 -3.36 2.16
CA TRP A 59 16.61 -4.02 0.89
C TRP A 59 15.88 -5.33 0.73
N GLY A 60 14.93 -5.38 -0.19
CA GLY A 60 14.15 -6.58 -0.52
C GLY A 60 14.88 -7.54 -1.45
N LYS A 61 15.89 -7.05 -2.15
CA LYS A 61 16.78 -7.86 -3.00
C LYS A 61 18.23 -7.44 -2.79
N LYS A 62 19.14 -8.43 -2.84
CA LYS A 62 20.57 -8.17 -2.82
C LYS A 62 20.99 -7.44 -4.11
N LYS A 63 22.11 -6.72 -4.07
CA LYS A 63 22.63 -5.98 -5.23
C LYS A 63 22.87 -6.88 -6.46
N ASP A 64 23.24 -8.13 -6.23
CA ASP A 64 23.52 -9.13 -7.26
C ASP A 64 22.25 -9.83 -7.81
N PHE A 65 21.06 -9.45 -7.35
CA PHE A 65 19.79 -10.05 -7.77
C PHE A 65 19.59 -9.93 -9.28
N TYR A 66 19.82 -8.77 -9.85
CA TYR A 66 19.61 -8.51 -11.28
C TYR A 66 20.58 -9.33 -12.13
N GLU A 67 21.85 -9.35 -11.77
CA GLU A 67 22.88 -10.14 -12.45
C GLU A 67 22.59 -11.64 -12.38
N LYS A 68 22.29 -12.17 -11.17
CA LYS A 68 21.98 -13.59 -10.96
C LYS A 68 20.74 -14.07 -11.70
N ASN A 69 19.81 -13.18 -11.99
CA ASN A 69 18.60 -13.49 -12.76
C ASN A 69 18.71 -13.04 -14.22
N ASN A 70 19.91 -12.66 -14.68
CA ASN A 70 20.18 -12.19 -16.02
C ASN A 70 19.20 -11.07 -16.44
N ILE A 71 19.04 -10.05 -15.57
CA ILE A 71 18.19 -8.88 -15.77
C ILE A 71 19.08 -7.66 -16.08
N THR A 72 18.90 -7.07 -17.24
CA THR A 72 19.50 -5.78 -17.58
C THR A 72 18.75 -4.69 -16.83
N SER A 73 19.41 -3.99 -15.88
CA SER A 73 18.74 -2.98 -15.06
C SER A 73 19.19 -1.56 -15.43
N HIS A 74 18.23 -0.70 -15.74
CA HIS A 74 18.40 0.74 -15.99
C HIS A 74 17.80 1.52 -14.82
N LEU A 75 18.47 1.52 -13.66
CA LEU A 75 18.05 2.24 -12.47
C LEU A 75 18.50 3.69 -12.53
N GLY A 76 17.68 4.62 -12.03
CA GLY A 76 17.86 6.07 -12.17
C GLY A 76 17.53 6.60 -13.56
N LYS A 77 16.77 5.83 -14.37
CA LYS A 77 16.35 6.22 -15.70
C LYS A 77 14.84 6.41 -15.76
N THR A 78 14.41 7.58 -16.24
CA THR A 78 13.00 7.93 -16.38
C THR A 78 12.52 7.61 -17.77
N VAL A 79 11.38 6.91 -17.86
CA VAL A 79 10.64 6.71 -19.11
C VAL A 79 9.77 7.93 -19.37
N THR A 80 9.82 8.46 -20.59
CA THR A 80 9.05 9.63 -21.01
C THR A 80 7.95 9.32 -22.01
N GLY A 81 7.97 8.12 -22.60
CA GLY A 81 6.94 7.68 -23.54
C GLY A 81 7.10 6.22 -23.94
N ILE A 82 6.08 5.68 -24.57
CA ILE A 82 6.10 4.40 -25.27
C ILE A 82 5.54 4.58 -26.68
N LYS A 83 6.02 3.80 -27.61
CA LYS A 83 5.54 3.75 -29.01
C LYS A 83 5.10 2.33 -29.34
N PRO A 84 3.82 1.99 -29.13
CA PRO A 84 3.33 0.64 -29.39
C PRO A 84 3.50 0.18 -30.86
N ASP A 85 3.35 1.10 -31.81
CA ASP A 85 3.47 0.77 -33.26
C ASP A 85 4.86 0.26 -33.65
N THR A 86 5.91 0.69 -32.92
CA THR A 86 7.30 0.25 -33.14
C THR A 86 7.85 -0.61 -32.02
N ASN A 87 7.02 -0.92 -31.00
CA ASN A 87 7.40 -1.65 -29.80
C ASN A 87 8.63 -1.02 -29.09
N GLU A 88 8.60 0.28 -28.86
CA GLU A 88 9.71 1.01 -28.23
C GLU A 88 9.28 1.69 -26.92
N VAL A 89 10.15 1.61 -25.92
CA VAL A 89 10.12 2.45 -24.69
C VAL A 89 11.14 3.58 -24.84
N ILE A 90 10.74 4.82 -24.62
CA ILE A 90 11.59 6.00 -24.77
C ILE A 90 12.01 6.53 -23.40
N LEU A 91 13.31 6.64 -23.19
CA LEU A 91 13.91 7.23 -21.99
C LEU A 91 14.05 8.74 -22.11
N LYS A 92 14.24 9.43 -20.99
CA LYS A 92 14.43 10.89 -20.92
C LYS A 92 15.64 11.39 -21.73
N ASP A 93 16.64 10.56 -21.91
CA ASP A 93 17.83 10.85 -22.74
C ASP A 93 17.64 10.50 -24.23
N ASN A 94 16.40 10.24 -24.65
CA ASN A 94 15.98 9.81 -25.99
C ASN A 94 16.50 8.40 -26.41
N THR A 95 17.02 7.61 -25.49
CA THR A 95 17.34 6.21 -25.76
C THR A 95 16.05 5.44 -25.99
N ALA A 96 15.96 4.69 -27.08
CA ALA A 96 14.87 3.77 -27.36
C ALA A 96 15.27 2.34 -26.96
N ILE A 97 14.36 1.64 -26.28
CA ILE A 97 14.51 0.23 -25.88
C ILE A 97 13.36 -0.57 -26.50
N ASN A 98 13.72 -1.54 -27.34
CA ASN A 98 12.73 -2.39 -28.03
C ASN A 98 12.21 -3.48 -27.08
N TYR A 99 10.98 -3.95 -27.32
CA TYR A 99 10.38 -5.04 -26.61
C TYR A 99 9.51 -5.94 -27.49
N ASP A 100 9.44 -7.23 -27.17
CA ASP A 100 8.39 -8.13 -27.65
C ASP A 100 7.16 -8.07 -26.72
N SER A 101 7.39 -7.93 -25.40
CA SER A 101 6.34 -7.68 -24.43
C SER A 101 6.76 -6.62 -23.39
N LEU A 102 5.80 -5.79 -22.97
CA LEU A 102 6.00 -4.67 -22.08
C LEU A 102 5.12 -4.76 -20.85
N LEU A 103 5.70 -4.54 -19.66
CA LEU A 103 4.96 -4.34 -18.42
C LEU A 103 5.08 -2.91 -17.93
N ILE A 104 3.95 -2.24 -17.74
CA ILE A 104 3.82 -0.96 -17.06
C ILE A 104 3.58 -1.25 -15.58
N ALA A 105 4.61 -1.05 -14.73
CA ALA A 105 4.58 -1.27 -13.28
C ALA A 105 5.07 -0.03 -12.52
N THR A 106 4.76 1.15 -13.04
CA THR A 106 5.22 2.46 -12.56
C THR A 106 4.64 2.87 -11.20
N GLY A 107 3.63 2.13 -10.74
CA GLY A 107 2.96 2.44 -9.48
C GLY A 107 2.23 3.78 -9.51
N GLY A 108 2.31 4.55 -8.45
CA GLY A 108 1.67 5.86 -8.36
C GLY A 108 2.60 6.89 -7.72
N SER A 109 2.21 8.14 -7.76
CA SER A 109 2.85 9.28 -7.10
C SER A 109 1.88 9.93 -6.11
N ILE A 110 2.39 10.53 -5.05
CA ILE A 110 1.57 11.34 -4.15
C ILE A 110 1.29 12.66 -4.85
N LYS A 111 0.02 12.94 -5.13
CA LYS A 111 -0.37 14.28 -5.57
C LYS A 111 -0.30 15.20 -4.38
N ARG A 112 0.50 16.23 -4.49
CA ARG A 112 0.61 17.24 -3.47
C ARG A 112 -0.42 18.33 -3.72
N ARG A 113 -1.25 18.62 -2.71
CA ARG A 113 -2.10 19.80 -2.73
C ARG A 113 -1.25 21.05 -2.49
N ASN A 114 -1.46 22.08 -3.30
CA ASN A 114 -0.82 23.37 -3.11
C ASN A 114 -1.66 24.24 -2.20
N TYR A 115 -1.02 24.81 -1.18
CA TYR A 115 -1.60 25.81 -0.31
C TYR A 115 -0.85 27.14 -0.49
N PRO A 116 -1.47 28.29 -0.24
CA PRO A 116 -0.73 29.57 -0.19
C PRO A 116 0.51 29.44 0.70
N GLY A 117 1.68 29.85 0.20
CA GLY A 117 2.95 29.73 0.91
C GLY A 117 3.64 28.36 0.82
N SER A 118 3.02 27.34 0.21
CA SER A 118 3.63 26.01 0.10
C SER A 118 4.65 25.84 -1.03
N ASP A 119 4.88 26.85 -1.86
CA ASP A 119 5.83 26.81 -2.98
C ASP A 119 7.30 26.81 -2.50
N LEU A 120 7.53 27.18 -1.24
CA LEU A 120 8.84 27.24 -0.62
C LEU A 120 9.19 25.86 -0.03
N ASN A 121 10.14 25.17 -0.65
CA ASN A 121 10.49 23.77 -0.41
C ASN A 121 11.11 23.41 0.95
N GLY A 122 11.32 24.37 1.85
CA GLY A 122 12.01 24.14 3.12
C GLY A 122 11.08 23.59 4.21
N GLY A 123 11.04 22.28 4.43
CA GLY A 123 10.27 21.67 5.53
C GLY A 123 9.01 20.93 5.15
N ILE A 124 8.57 20.99 3.88
CA ILE A 124 7.47 20.16 3.40
C ILE A 124 7.98 18.76 3.04
N VAL A 125 7.28 17.74 3.50
CA VAL A 125 7.65 16.34 3.33
C VAL A 125 6.47 15.47 2.89
N GLN A 126 6.81 14.38 2.22
CA GLN A 126 5.95 13.24 1.94
C GLN A 126 6.77 11.98 2.21
N LEU A 127 6.13 10.82 2.37
CA LEU A 127 6.84 9.57 2.61
C LEU A 127 6.37 8.50 1.63
N LYS A 128 7.13 8.34 0.54
CA LYS A 128 6.88 7.32 -0.47
C LYS A 128 8.14 6.62 -0.94
N THR A 129 9.24 7.37 -1.08
CA THR A 129 10.52 6.87 -1.58
C THR A 129 11.54 6.78 -0.46
N ILE A 130 12.63 6.05 -0.70
CA ILE A 130 13.75 5.99 0.26
C ILE A 130 14.41 7.36 0.41
N ASP A 131 14.44 8.19 -0.66
CA ASP A 131 14.96 9.55 -0.59
C ASP A 131 14.06 10.46 0.25
N ASP A 132 12.72 10.30 0.15
CA ASP A 132 11.80 10.97 1.07
C ASP A 132 12.13 10.62 2.53
N ALA A 133 12.30 9.31 2.82
CA ALA A 133 12.61 8.84 4.16
C ALA A 133 13.96 9.38 4.68
N LYS A 134 15.00 9.39 3.85
CA LYS A 134 16.30 9.98 4.18
C LYS A 134 16.19 11.48 4.46
N ASN A 135 15.47 12.21 3.60
CA ASN A 135 15.23 13.64 3.80
C ASN A 135 14.48 13.93 5.12
N ILE A 136 13.47 13.12 5.45
CA ILE A 136 12.74 13.24 6.72
C ILE A 136 13.69 12.97 7.90
N LYS A 137 14.50 11.90 7.85
CA LYS A 137 15.48 11.58 8.90
C LYS A 137 16.45 12.72 9.17
N GLU A 138 16.88 13.45 8.14
CA GLU A 138 17.72 14.63 8.35
C GLU A 138 16.95 15.78 9.01
N LYS A 139 15.73 16.04 8.57
CA LYS A 139 14.90 17.13 9.10
C LYS A 139 14.50 16.93 10.56
N VAL A 140 14.19 15.71 10.98
CA VAL A 140 13.79 15.41 12.36
C VAL A 140 14.92 15.67 13.37
N LYS A 141 16.20 15.66 12.96
CA LYS A 141 17.32 15.96 13.87
C LYS A 141 17.26 17.36 14.49
N SER A 142 16.70 18.32 13.78
CA SER A 142 16.61 19.73 14.21
C SER A 142 15.19 20.21 14.53
N ALA A 143 14.18 19.46 14.08
CA ALA A 143 12.78 19.81 14.31
C ALA A 143 12.30 19.41 15.71
N LYS A 144 11.30 20.12 16.22
CA LYS A 144 10.62 19.83 17.50
C LYS A 144 9.16 19.47 17.30
N SER A 145 8.55 20.02 16.24
CA SER A 145 7.14 19.82 15.96
C SER A 145 6.88 19.63 14.47
N ALA A 146 5.83 18.89 14.18
CA ALA A 146 5.35 18.65 12.83
C ALA A 146 3.81 18.77 12.76
N VAL A 147 3.33 19.23 11.62
CA VAL A 147 1.93 19.13 11.23
C VAL A 147 1.83 18.16 10.07
N VAL A 148 0.83 17.27 10.09
CA VAL A 148 0.53 16.36 8.97
C VAL A 148 -0.92 16.53 8.60
N VAL A 149 -1.21 16.64 7.29
CA VAL A 149 -2.58 16.80 6.78
C VAL A 149 -2.89 15.76 5.74
N GLY A 150 -4.08 15.14 5.86
CA GLY A 150 -4.60 14.12 4.94
C GLY A 150 -5.58 13.17 5.62
N GLU A 151 -5.97 12.09 4.94
CA GLU A 151 -7.05 11.21 5.41
C GLU A 151 -6.72 9.73 5.26
N ASP A 152 -5.70 9.38 4.49
CA ASP A 152 -5.40 8.01 4.08
C ASP A 152 -4.32 7.33 4.94
N PHE A 153 -4.04 6.07 4.58
CA PHE A 153 -3.01 5.25 5.21
C PHE A 153 -1.61 5.89 5.18
N LEU A 154 -1.24 6.55 4.07
CA LEU A 154 0.09 7.17 3.95
C LEU A 154 0.24 8.35 4.91
N THR A 155 -0.84 9.11 5.11
CA THR A 155 -0.91 10.18 6.12
C THR A 155 -0.70 9.63 7.53
N LEU A 156 -1.40 8.55 7.87
CA LEU A 156 -1.27 7.88 9.17
C LEU A 156 0.15 7.36 9.39
N SER A 157 0.73 6.73 8.36
CA SER A 157 2.09 6.18 8.39
C SER A 157 3.15 7.28 8.60
N LEU A 158 3.01 8.42 7.93
CA LEU A 158 3.89 9.57 8.13
C LEU A 158 3.71 10.18 9.53
N THR A 159 2.46 10.32 10.00
CA THR A 159 2.13 10.82 11.34
C THR A 159 2.80 9.98 12.42
N GLU A 160 2.66 8.64 12.34
CA GLU A 160 3.29 7.72 13.28
C GLU A 160 4.81 7.76 13.20
N ALA A 161 5.39 7.83 12.00
CA ALA A 161 6.84 7.91 11.81
C ALA A 161 7.43 9.17 12.47
N LEU A 162 6.85 10.34 12.24
CA LEU A 162 7.29 11.60 12.82
C LEU A 162 7.12 11.63 14.35
N HIS A 163 6.00 11.11 14.86
CA HIS A 163 5.78 10.99 16.30
C HIS A 163 6.78 10.03 16.95
N SER A 164 7.01 8.87 16.34
CA SER A 164 8.01 7.88 16.82
C SER A 164 9.45 8.42 16.76
N SER A 165 9.71 9.40 15.91
CA SER A 165 11.01 10.13 15.86
C SER A 165 11.14 11.18 16.96
N GLY A 166 10.18 11.30 17.88
CA GLY A 166 10.22 12.21 19.05
C GLY A 166 9.64 13.60 18.82
N LEU A 167 8.98 13.87 17.69
CA LEU A 167 8.37 15.16 17.44
C LEU A 167 6.99 15.29 18.12
N LYS A 168 6.63 16.50 18.52
CA LYS A 168 5.24 16.86 18.84
C LYS A 168 4.48 16.95 17.51
N VAL A 169 3.51 16.06 17.30
CA VAL A 169 2.77 15.99 16.04
C VAL A 169 1.33 16.49 16.22
N THR A 170 0.91 17.38 15.33
CA THR A 170 -0.49 17.74 15.12
C THR A 170 -0.96 17.15 13.79
N TYR A 171 -2.01 16.34 13.84
CA TYR A 171 -2.63 15.73 12.68
C TYR A 171 -3.92 16.48 12.33
N LEU A 172 -3.99 17.02 11.13
CA LEU A 172 -5.18 17.65 10.57
C LEU A 172 -5.92 16.63 9.70
N LEU A 173 -7.09 16.24 10.14
CA LEU A 173 -8.02 15.38 9.43
C LEU A 173 -9.07 16.27 8.76
N ARG A 174 -9.07 16.31 7.42
CA ARG A 174 -9.98 17.20 6.67
C ARG A 174 -11.45 16.81 6.82
N GLY A 175 -11.73 15.52 6.86
CA GLY A 175 -13.07 14.99 7.06
C GLY A 175 -13.38 14.62 8.50
N ASP A 176 -14.48 13.91 8.68
CA ASP A 176 -14.98 13.43 9.98
C ASP A 176 -14.36 12.09 10.40
N ARG A 177 -13.63 11.41 9.49
CA ARG A 177 -13.08 10.06 9.72
C ARG A 177 -11.79 9.81 8.95
N LEU A 178 -10.99 8.88 9.49
CA LEU A 178 -9.79 8.34 8.87
C LEU A 178 -10.18 7.38 7.74
N TRP A 179 -9.44 7.43 6.64
CA TRP A 179 -9.46 6.46 5.56
C TRP A 179 -10.89 6.04 5.14
N PRO A 180 -11.70 6.98 4.65
CA PRO A 180 -13.15 6.79 4.45
C PRO A 180 -13.50 5.67 3.47
N GLU A 181 -12.58 5.27 2.58
CA GLU A 181 -12.79 4.14 1.67
C GLU A 181 -12.75 2.78 2.40
N ILE A 182 -12.15 2.73 3.59
CA ILE A 182 -11.94 1.49 4.36
C ILE A 182 -12.76 1.49 5.65
N MET A 183 -12.87 2.65 6.31
CA MET A 183 -13.42 2.77 7.66
C MET A 183 -14.71 3.58 7.69
N ASP A 184 -15.67 3.07 8.43
CA ASP A 184 -16.76 3.90 8.92
C ASP A 184 -16.31 4.75 10.13
N LYS A 185 -17.22 5.56 10.65
CA LYS A 185 -16.90 6.48 11.73
C LYS A 185 -16.50 5.74 13.02
N ASP A 186 -17.20 4.67 13.39
CA ASP A 186 -16.92 3.94 14.63
C ASP A 186 -15.52 3.30 14.60
N ALA A 187 -15.15 2.69 13.47
CA ALA A 187 -13.81 2.15 13.24
C ALA A 187 -12.72 3.24 13.31
N SER A 188 -12.99 4.39 12.70
CA SER A 188 -12.10 5.55 12.73
C SER A 188 -11.92 6.11 14.14
N ASP A 189 -12.99 6.23 14.91
CA ASP A 189 -12.95 6.81 16.26
C ASP A 189 -12.05 5.99 17.21
N ILE A 190 -12.01 4.66 17.07
CA ILE A 190 -11.08 3.80 17.81
C ILE A 190 -9.62 4.20 17.54
N LEU A 191 -9.26 4.37 16.26
CA LEU A 191 -7.89 4.77 15.90
C LEU A 191 -7.58 6.21 16.32
N LEU A 192 -8.52 7.13 16.18
CA LEU A 192 -8.35 8.53 16.63
C LEU A 192 -8.09 8.60 18.14
N LEU A 193 -8.81 7.82 18.94
CA LEU A 193 -8.57 7.71 20.39
C LEU A 193 -7.19 7.15 20.68
N ARG A 194 -6.77 6.12 19.94
CA ARG A 194 -5.44 5.55 20.12
C ARG A 194 -4.32 6.53 19.78
N LEU A 195 -4.46 7.27 18.68
CA LEU A 195 -3.52 8.34 18.31
C LEU A 195 -3.44 9.43 19.39
N LYS A 196 -4.60 9.89 19.90
CA LYS A 196 -4.67 10.86 21.01
C LYS A 196 -4.00 10.30 22.26
N GLY A 197 -4.26 9.03 22.61
CA GLY A 197 -3.65 8.36 23.75
C GLY A 197 -2.12 8.25 23.67
N LYS A 198 -1.55 8.29 22.46
CA LYS A 198 -0.10 8.38 22.24
C LYS A 198 0.45 9.82 22.30
N GLY A 199 -0.39 10.82 22.49
CA GLY A 199 0.03 12.23 22.60
C GLY A 199 0.04 12.97 21.24
N ILE A 200 -0.57 12.40 20.20
CA ILE A 200 -0.77 13.09 18.93
C ILE A 200 -1.98 14.01 19.05
N THR A 201 -1.80 15.30 18.77
CA THR A 201 -2.90 16.26 18.73
C THR A 201 -3.68 16.07 17.44
N ILE A 202 -5.01 15.90 17.51
CA ILE A 202 -5.86 15.69 16.32
C ILE A 202 -6.89 16.80 16.21
N LYS A 203 -6.97 17.41 15.02
CA LYS A 203 -8.00 18.36 14.63
C LYS A 203 -8.78 17.76 13.47
N GLN A 204 -10.05 17.48 13.70
CA GLN A 204 -10.98 16.95 12.70
C GLN A 204 -11.65 18.11 11.95
N GLU A 205 -12.14 17.84 10.73
CA GLU A 205 -12.82 18.79 9.85
C GLU A 205 -12.00 20.09 9.64
N THR A 206 -10.66 19.95 9.69
CA THR A 206 -9.71 21.06 9.66
C THR A 206 -8.72 20.87 8.52
N ASP A 207 -8.52 21.91 7.71
CA ASP A 207 -7.51 21.93 6.63
C ASP A 207 -6.56 23.13 6.82
N ILE A 208 -5.54 23.19 5.99
CA ILE A 208 -4.60 24.30 5.91
C ILE A 208 -5.23 25.43 5.09
N LYS A 209 -5.28 26.63 5.64
CA LYS A 209 -5.62 27.85 4.91
C LYS A 209 -4.37 28.44 4.24
N GLU A 210 -3.26 28.47 4.96
CA GLU A 210 -2.00 29.07 4.51
C GLU A 210 -0.81 28.44 5.25
N VAL A 211 0.34 28.31 4.58
CA VAL A 211 1.61 27.91 5.19
C VAL A 211 2.37 29.16 5.62
N TYR A 212 2.62 29.28 6.94
CA TYR A 212 3.38 30.40 7.50
C TYR A 212 4.87 30.19 7.31
N VAL A 213 5.46 31.04 6.47
CA VAL A 213 6.88 30.95 6.08
C VAL A 213 7.61 32.22 6.48
N LYS A 214 8.81 32.07 7.05
CA LYS A 214 9.72 33.16 7.35
C LYS A 214 11.15 32.75 6.94
N ASN A 215 11.86 33.65 6.26
CA ASN A 215 13.23 33.37 5.77
C ASN A 215 13.35 32.06 4.94
N LYS A 216 12.37 31.77 4.10
CA LYS A 216 12.28 30.54 3.29
C LYS A 216 12.16 29.22 4.10
N LEU A 217 11.86 29.31 5.38
CA LEU A 217 11.63 28.15 6.26
C LEU A 217 10.18 28.15 6.74
N ILE A 218 9.63 26.97 6.92
CA ILE A 218 8.32 26.79 7.52
C ILE A 218 8.44 27.08 9.02
N HIS A 219 7.59 27.95 9.52
CA HIS A 219 7.44 28.25 10.94
C HIS A 219 6.11 27.74 11.50
N GLY A 220 5.13 27.45 10.65
CA GLY A 220 3.82 26.95 11.05
C GLY A 220 2.85 26.89 9.88
N ILE A 221 1.60 26.65 10.23
CA ILE A 221 0.45 26.77 9.33
C ILE A 221 -0.65 27.59 9.98
N ILE A 222 -1.46 28.21 9.17
CA ILE A 222 -2.76 28.80 9.58
C ILE A 222 -3.84 27.82 9.11
N THR A 223 -4.70 27.40 10.03
CA THR A 223 -5.81 26.49 9.73
C THR A 223 -6.99 27.22 9.10
N THR A 224 -7.96 26.48 8.57
CA THR A 224 -9.25 27.02 8.10
C THR A 224 -10.03 27.75 9.19
N ASP A 225 -9.74 27.47 10.46
CA ASP A 225 -10.35 28.12 11.63
C ASP A 225 -9.51 29.31 12.15
N ASP A 226 -8.57 29.81 11.32
CA ASP A 226 -7.67 30.93 11.63
C ASP A 226 -6.73 30.69 12.84
N GLU A 227 -6.49 29.43 13.23
CA GLU A 227 -5.53 29.08 14.28
C GLU A 227 -4.13 28.97 13.70
N LEU A 228 -3.14 29.60 14.34
CA LEU A 228 -1.72 29.40 14.03
C LEU A 228 -1.18 28.18 14.80
N ILE A 229 -0.64 27.21 14.06
CA ILE A 229 0.03 26.04 14.62
C ILE A 229 1.50 26.05 14.21
N ASP A 230 2.39 26.17 15.18
CA ASP A 230 3.84 26.18 14.95
C ASP A 230 4.35 24.80 14.55
N CYS A 231 5.12 24.74 13.46
CA CYS A 231 5.82 23.53 13.05
C CYS A 231 7.07 23.83 12.19
N GLN A 232 8.02 22.92 12.21
CA GLN A 232 9.20 22.96 11.35
C GLN A 232 9.11 21.95 10.22
N ILE A 233 8.24 20.94 10.36
CA ILE A 233 7.97 19.94 9.33
C ILE A 233 6.48 19.94 9.02
N LEU A 234 6.16 19.99 7.74
CA LEU A 234 4.79 19.90 7.24
C LEU A 234 4.64 18.73 6.29
N GLY A 235 3.91 17.70 6.71
CA GLY A 235 3.51 16.56 5.87
C GLY A 235 2.23 16.90 5.12
N ILE A 236 2.31 16.96 3.78
CA ILE A 236 1.13 17.09 2.93
C ILE A 236 0.99 15.79 2.16
N VAL A 237 -0.04 15.00 2.52
CA VAL A 237 -0.31 13.72 1.89
C VAL A 237 -1.73 13.74 1.34
N ASP A 238 -1.82 13.81 0.01
CA ASP A 238 -3.07 13.57 -0.70
C ASP A 238 -3.07 12.16 -1.29
N LYS A 239 -4.16 11.81 -1.99
CA LYS A 239 -4.33 10.49 -2.58
C LYS A 239 -3.17 10.13 -3.50
N LEU A 240 -2.78 8.86 -3.45
CA LEU A 240 -1.89 8.30 -4.45
C LEU A 240 -2.58 8.32 -5.81
N GLN A 241 -1.89 8.84 -6.82
CA GLN A 241 -2.35 8.83 -8.20
C GLN A 241 -1.45 7.92 -9.04
N PRO A 242 -2.03 7.05 -9.88
CA PRO A 242 -1.29 6.25 -10.84
C PRO A 242 -0.35 7.10 -11.71
N SER A 243 0.88 6.61 -11.89
CA SER A 243 1.91 7.31 -12.67
C SER A 243 1.74 6.99 -14.16
N ILE A 244 0.77 7.62 -14.82
CA ILE A 244 0.36 7.37 -16.21
C ILE A 244 0.71 8.52 -17.19
N GLY A 245 1.25 9.63 -16.71
CA GLY A 245 1.46 10.83 -17.55
C GLY A 245 2.33 10.62 -18.79
N PHE A 246 3.23 9.65 -18.78
CA PHE A 246 4.08 9.32 -19.94
C PHE A 246 3.33 8.53 -21.05
N LEU A 247 2.06 8.15 -20.81
CA LEU A 247 1.23 7.39 -21.75
C LEU A 247 0.32 8.27 -22.61
N ASN A 248 0.31 9.59 -22.42
CA ASN A 248 -0.67 10.51 -23.02
C ASN A 248 -0.83 10.39 -24.54
N GLU A 249 0.19 9.98 -25.28
CA GLU A 249 0.16 9.88 -26.77
C GLU A 249 0.39 8.44 -27.24
N SER A 250 0.33 7.47 -26.33
CA SER A 250 0.70 6.08 -26.63
C SER A 250 -0.45 5.25 -27.22
N GLY A 251 -1.69 5.69 -27.11
CA GLY A 251 -2.87 4.88 -27.45
C GLY A 251 -3.21 3.79 -26.43
N VAL A 252 -2.47 3.66 -25.33
CA VAL A 252 -2.84 2.80 -24.21
C VAL A 252 -4.06 3.39 -23.50
N ASN A 253 -5.10 2.60 -23.31
CA ASN A 253 -6.33 3.05 -22.67
C ASN A 253 -6.11 3.32 -21.18
N THR A 254 -6.38 4.51 -20.75
CA THR A 254 -6.28 4.97 -19.35
C THR A 254 -7.56 5.67 -18.92
N ASP A 255 -7.86 5.57 -17.62
CA ASP A 255 -8.85 6.38 -16.93
C ASP A 255 -8.17 6.94 -15.66
N ASN A 256 -8.50 6.48 -14.46
CA ASN A 256 -7.73 6.80 -13.27
C ASN A 256 -6.41 6.00 -13.19
N GLY A 257 -6.28 4.91 -13.93
CA GLY A 257 -5.09 4.07 -14.11
C GLY A 257 -5.04 3.50 -15.52
N VAL A 258 -4.12 2.59 -15.78
CA VAL A 258 -4.05 1.82 -17.03
C VAL A 258 -5.13 0.76 -17.01
N LEU A 259 -6.06 0.81 -17.98
CA LEU A 259 -7.15 -0.17 -18.08
C LEU A 259 -6.61 -1.54 -18.48
N VAL A 260 -6.89 -2.56 -17.68
CA VAL A 260 -6.47 -3.95 -17.94
C VAL A 260 -7.62 -4.93 -17.73
N ASN A 261 -7.52 -6.08 -18.40
CA ASN A 261 -8.39 -7.23 -18.14
C ASN A 261 -7.83 -8.13 -17.02
N ASN A 262 -8.49 -9.26 -16.75
CA ASN A 262 -8.06 -10.23 -15.73
C ASN A 262 -6.68 -10.85 -16.00
N LYS A 263 -6.18 -10.80 -17.24
CA LYS A 263 -4.84 -11.25 -17.61
C LYS A 263 -3.78 -10.16 -17.43
N MET A 264 -4.14 -9.03 -16.84
CA MET A 264 -3.32 -7.81 -16.74
C MET A 264 -2.95 -7.23 -18.10
N LEU A 265 -3.65 -7.58 -19.18
CA LEU A 265 -3.43 -7.14 -20.53
C LEU A 265 -4.20 -5.85 -20.80
N THR A 266 -3.57 -4.89 -21.46
CA THR A 266 -4.17 -3.62 -21.90
C THR A 266 -5.01 -3.83 -23.18
N ASN A 267 -5.28 -2.74 -23.90
CA ASN A 267 -5.85 -2.81 -25.25
C ASN A 267 -4.85 -3.21 -26.35
N PHE A 268 -3.60 -3.45 -26.01
CA PHE A 268 -2.57 -3.98 -26.89
C PHE A 268 -2.24 -5.43 -26.48
N ASP A 269 -1.99 -6.30 -27.47
CA ASP A 269 -1.79 -7.75 -27.25
C ASP A 269 -0.47 -8.10 -26.53
N ASN A 270 0.47 -7.14 -26.45
CA ASN A 270 1.79 -7.34 -25.87
C ASN A 270 2.15 -6.32 -24.77
N ILE A 271 1.18 -5.49 -24.33
CA ILE A 271 1.38 -4.50 -23.28
C ILE A 271 0.51 -4.83 -22.08
N TYR A 272 1.14 -5.01 -20.93
CA TYR A 272 0.53 -5.36 -19.66
C TYR A 272 0.67 -4.19 -18.66
N ALA A 273 -0.18 -4.15 -17.64
CA ALA A 273 0.03 -3.26 -16.49
C ALA A 273 -0.26 -3.98 -15.17
N ALA A 274 0.51 -3.66 -14.12
CA ALA A 274 0.36 -4.30 -12.81
C ALA A 274 0.77 -3.37 -11.66
N GLY A 275 0.16 -3.57 -10.51
CA GLY A 275 0.37 -2.75 -9.31
C GLY A 275 -0.53 -1.52 -9.28
N ASP A 276 -0.12 -0.49 -8.51
CA ASP A 276 -0.94 0.71 -8.26
C ASP A 276 -1.29 1.50 -9.54
N VAL A 277 -0.60 1.23 -10.65
CA VAL A 277 -0.86 1.86 -11.94
C VAL A 277 -2.01 1.20 -12.69
N ALA A 278 -2.29 -0.09 -12.42
CA ALA A 278 -3.30 -0.86 -13.13
C ALA A 278 -4.70 -0.63 -12.57
N GLN A 279 -5.67 -0.47 -13.47
CA GLN A 279 -7.09 -0.34 -13.16
C GLN A 279 -7.84 -1.52 -13.78
N LEU A 280 -8.41 -2.36 -12.92
CA LEU A 280 -9.31 -3.44 -13.32
C LEU A 280 -10.73 -2.90 -13.52
N PRO A 281 -11.56 -3.58 -14.33
CA PRO A 281 -13.00 -3.32 -14.36
C PRO A 281 -13.59 -3.44 -12.94
N ALA A 282 -14.71 -2.76 -12.69
CA ALA A 282 -15.49 -2.97 -11.48
C ALA A 282 -15.84 -4.45 -11.34
N ASP A 283 -15.62 -5.04 -10.16
CA ASP A 283 -16.05 -6.40 -9.88
C ASP A 283 -17.58 -6.47 -9.85
N LEU A 284 -18.14 -7.67 -10.16
CA LEU A 284 -19.58 -7.96 -10.09
C LEU A 284 -20.20 -7.64 -8.72
N ASP A 285 -19.40 -7.64 -7.67
CA ASP A 285 -19.81 -7.36 -6.28
C ASP A 285 -19.48 -5.94 -5.82
N SER A 286 -18.71 -5.15 -6.62
CA SER A 286 -18.42 -3.73 -6.34
C SER A 286 -18.67 -2.90 -7.59
N ASP A 287 -19.52 -1.87 -7.47
CA ASP A 287 -19.80 -0.91 -8.56
C ASP A 287 -18.66 0.12 -8.73
N ILE A 288 -17.53 -0.06 -8.06
CA ILE A 288 -16.41 0.90 -8.02
C ILE A 288 -15.21 0.28 -8.74
N PRO A 289 -14.70 0.91 -9.83
CA PRO A 289 -13.44 0.51 -10.45
C PRO A 289 -12.30 0.53 -9.43
N GLU A 290 -11.57 -0.58 -9.33
CA GLU A 290 -10.57 -0.73 -8.27
C GLU A 290 -9.21 -0.17 -8.66
N ILE A 291 -8.86 0.99 -8.11
CA ILE A 291 -7.46 1.42 -7.95
C ILE A 291 -7.10 1.22 -6.49
N ASN A 292 -6.34 0.19 -6.20
CA ASN A 292 -5.98 -0.16 -4.83
C ASN A 292 -4.48 -0.20 -4.62
N VAL A 293 -4.01 0.75 -3.81
CA VAL A 293 -2.63 0.81 -3.32
C VAL A 293 -2.42 -0.27 -2.28
N ARG A 294 -2.11 -1.49 -2.73
CA ARG A 294 -1.94 -2.64 -1.84
C ARG A 294 -0.78 -3.52 -2.29
N TRP A 295 0.17 -3.74 -1.40
CA TRP A 295 1.36 -4.54 -1.66
C TRP A 295 1.06 -5.94 -2.21
N LEU A 296 0.17 -6.69 -1.55
CA LEU A 296 -0.18 -8.05 -1.98
C LEU A 296 -0.86 -8.08 -3.34
N LYS A 297 -1.71 -7.10 -3.63
CA LYS A 297 -2.37 -6.97 -4.92
C LYS A 297 -1.33 -6.75 -6.02
N ALA A 298 -0.44 -5.76 -5.83
CA ALA A 298 0.63 -5.47 -6.77
C ALA A 298 1.54 -6.69 -7.01
N TRP A 299 1.85 -7.46 -5.95
CA TRP A 299 2.62 -8.70 -6.03
C TRP A 299 1.93 -9.76 -6.90
N LYS A 300 0.62 -10.03 -6.66
CA LYS A 300 -0.16 -11.00 -7.43
C LYS A 300 -0.33 -10.57 -8.90
N GLN A 301 -0.65 -9.30 -9.12
CA GLN A 301 -0.78 -8.75 -10.47
C GLN A 301 0.52 -8.86 -11.24
N GLY A 302 1.67 -8.55 -10.61
CA GLY A 302 2.99 -8.75 -11.20
C GLY A 302 3.26 -10.21 -11.56
N GLN A 303 2.81 -11.16 -10.73
CA GLN A 303 2.92 -12.59 -11.02
C GLN A 303 2.11 -12.98 -12.25
N VAL A 304 0.85 -12.53 -12.35
CA VAL A 304 -0.02 -12.84 -13.50
C VAL A 304 0.53 -12.20 -14.77
N ALA A 305 0.89 -10.92 -14.73
CA ALA A 305 1.46 -10.23 -15.88
C ALA A 305 2.75 -10.92 -16.36
N GLY A 306 3.67 -11.23 -15.44
CA GLY A 306 4.92 -11.93 -15.81
C GLY A 306 4.70 -13.33 -16.36
N SER A 307 3.69 -14.07 -15.88
CA SER A 307 3.31 -15.36 -16.42
C SER A 307 2.80 -15.24 -17.87
N ASN A 308 1.94 -14.26 -18.14
CA ASN A 308 1.36 -14.03 -19.46
C ASN A 308 2.39 -13.48 -20.46
N MET A 309 3.29 -12.60 -20.02
CA MET A 309 4.43 -12.15 -20.83
C MET A 309 5.31 -13.32 -21.28
N ALA A 310 5.45 -14.36 -20.45
CA ALA A 310 6.19 -15.58 -20.78
C ALA A 310 5.35 -16.61 -21.55
N GLY A 311 4.21 -16.23 -22.12
CA GLY A 311 3.38 -17.06 -23.02
C GLY A 311 2.42 -18.01 -22.32
N ASN A 312 2.19 -17.88 -21.01
CA ASN A 312 1.15 -18.65 -20.30
C ASN A 312 -0.21 -17.94 -20.38
N ASP A 313 -1.24 -18.60 -19.84
CA ASP A 313 -2.61 -18.09 -19.77
C ASP A 313 -3.07 -18.02 -18.29
N ALA A 314 -2.51 -17.07 -17.53
CA ALA A 314 -2.84 -16.86 -16.14
C ALA A 314 -3.89 -15.75 -15.98
N GLU A 315 -4.81 -15.93 -15.04
CA GLU A 315 -5.81 -14.93 -14.70
C GLU A 315 -5.64 -14.43 -13.27
N TYR A 316 -5.89 -13.14 -13.10
CA TYR A 316 -5.95 -12.50 -11.80
C TYR A 316 -7.36 -12.66 -11.21
N ASP A 317 -7.42 -13.29 -10.06
CA ASP A 317 -8.62 -13.45 -9.24
C ASP A 317 -8.41 -12.73 -7.89
N ASP A 318 -9.10 -11.63 -7.69
CA ASP A 318 -9.06 -10.85 -6.43
C ASP A 318 -10.45 -10.59 -5.85
N ILE A 319 -11.30 -11.60 -5.88
CA ILE A 319 -12.66 -11.53 -5.30
C ILE A 319 -12.62 -11.08 -3.81
N ALA A 320 -11.48 -11.29 -3.13
CA ALA A 320 -11.27 -10.86 -1.76
C ALA A 320 -9.95 -10.10 -1.62
N SER A 321 -9.89 -8.88 -2.17
CA SER A 321 -8.73 -8.01 -2.00
C SER A 321 -8.45 -7.75 -0.52
N ILE A 322 -7.24 -8.12 -0.06
CA ILE A 322 -6.85 -7.98 1.34
C ILE A 322 -5.88 -6.83 1.49
N SER A 323 -6.17 -5.93 2.42
CA SER A 323 -5.23 -4.94 2.95
C SER A 323 -5.00 -5.21 4.42
N ALA A 324 -3.76 -5.42 4.80
CA ALA A 324 -3.39 -5.61 6.19
C ALA A 324 -2.29 -4.63 6.57
N THR A 325 -2.44 -3.96 7.70
CA THR A 325 -1.48 -2.98 8.21
C THR A 325 -1.55 -2.90 9.73
N GLN A 326 -0.60 -2.18 10.32
CA GLN A 326 -0.62 -1.86 11.74
C GLN A 326 -0.41 -0.36 11.92
N ILE A 327 -1.28 0.29 12.68
CA ILE A 327 -1.19 1.70 13.03
C ILE A 327 -1.17 1.82 14.55
N CYS A 328 -0.16 2.46 15.08
CA CYS A 328 0.00 2.66 16.53
C CYS A 328 -0.05 1.37 17.36
N GLY A 329 0.35 0.24 16.78
CA GLY A 329 0.30 -1.07 17.43
C GLY A 329 -1.05 -1.76 17.34
N ILE A 330 -2.02 -1.20 16.61
CA ILE A 330 -3.31 -1.84 16.33
C ILE A 330 -3.26 -2.45 14.93
N ASP A 331 -3.56 -3.74 14.84
CA ASP A 331 -3.68 -4.44 13.56
C ASP A 331 -4.99 -4.08 12.87
N ILE A 332 -4.94 -3.85 11.57
CA ILE A 332 -6.07 -3.49 10.73
C ILE A 332 -6.07 -4.41 9.51
N VAL A 333 -7.16 -5.13 9.29
CA VAL A 333 -7.36 -5.95 8.10
C VAL A 333 -8.68 -5.58 7.44
N SER A 334 -8.59 -5.14 6.19
CA SER A 334 -9.74 -4.89 5.31
C SER A 334 -9.75 -5.95 4.22
N ILE A 335 -10.93 -6.49 3.93
CA ILE A 335 -11.14 -7.54 2.92
C ILE A 335 -12.29 -7.11 2.03
N GLY A 336 -12.11 -7.14 0.71
CA GLY A 336 -13.13 -6.77 -0.26
C GLY A 336 -13.68 -5.36 -0.03
N VAL A 337 -14.97 -5.17 -0.18
CA VAL A 337 -15.69 -3.90 0.00
C VAL A 337 -15.95 -3.67 1.49
N SER A 338 -14.97 -3.14 2.22
CA SER A 338 -15.07 -3.00 3.68
C SER A 338 -15.89 -1.79 4.14
N ASN A 339 -15.98 -0.74 3.33
CA ASN A 339 -16.80 0.44 3.62
C ASN A 339 -17.45 0.98 2.35
N PRO A 340 -18.61 0.41 1.92
CA PRO A 340 -19.31 0.87 0.74
C PRO A 340 -19.82 2.30 0.95
N LEU A 341 -19.58 3.17 -0.03
CA LEU A 341 -20.05 4.56 -0.02
C LEU A 341 -21.40 4.72 -0.71
N ASN A 342 -21.77 3.79 -1.59
CA ASN A 342 -23.00 3.78 -2.38
C ASN A 342 -23.53 2.35 -2.55
N GLY A 343 -24.83 2.20 -2.86
CA GLY A 343 -25.46 0.91 -3.17
C GLY A 343 -26.18 0.24 -1.99
N ASP A 344 -26.87 -0.86 -2.28
CA ASP A 344 -27.67 -1.60 -1.31
C ASP A 344 -26.81 -2.66 -0.61
N TYR A 345 -26.18 -2.27 0.49
CA TYR A 345 -25.38 -3.15 1.33
C TYR A 345 -26.01 -3.29 2.72
N LYS A 346 -25.96 -4.50 3.28
CA LYS A 346 -26.24 -4.73 4.70
C LYS A 346 -24.92 -4.76 5.45
N ILE A 347 -24.85 -4.09 6.58
CA ILE A 347 -23.68 -4.07 7.45
C ILE A 347 -24.00 -4.81 8.73
N MET A 348 -23.18 -5.80 9.06
CA MET A 348 -23.20 -6.47 10.34
C MET A 348 -21.96 -6.08 11.11
N ARG A 349 -22.15 -5.63 12.33
CA ARG A 349 -21.07 -5.29 13.26
C ARG A 349 -21.37 -5.80 14.64
N GLY A 350 -20.33 -6.07 15.42
CA GLY A 350 -20.49 -6.38 16.85
C GLY A 350 -20.99 -5.15 17.61
N ASP A 351 -21.68 -5.40 18.69
CA ASP A 351 -22.02 -4.34 19.64
C ASP A 351 -20.77 -4.06 20.48
N TYR A 352 -20.07 -2.96 20.17
CA TYR A 352 -18.85 -2.52 20.84
C TYR A 352 -19.20 -1.34 21.76
N PRO A 353 -19.45 -1.60 23.05
CA PRO A 353 -20.04 -0.60 23.94
C PRO A 353 -19.11 0.57 24.30
N HIS A 354 -17.83 0.49 23.92
CA HIS A 354 -16.88 1.55 24.26
C HIS A 354 -15.72 1.64 23.28
N PRO A 355 -15.35 2.86 22.80
CA PRO A 355 -14.20 3.07 21.92
C PRO A 355 -12.84 2.79 22.60
N GLU A 356 -12.78 2.63 23.93
CA GLU A 356 -11.57 2.20 24.64
C GLU A 356 -11.17 0.75 24.38
N ILE A 357 -12.07 -0.01 23.74
CA ILE A 357 -11.82 -1.37 23.33
C ILE A 357 -11.25 -1.32 21.92
N ASP A 358 -9.94 -1.49 21.77
CA ASP A 358 -9.18 -1.52 20.51
C ASP A 358 -9.61 -2.69 19.58
N VAL A 359 -10.91 -3.05 19.56
CA VAL A 359 -11.43 -4.15 18.74
C VAL A 359 -12.68 -3.69 18.00
N TYR A 360 -12.66 -3.83 16.69
CA TYR A 360 -13.82 -3.62 15.83
C TYR A 360 -13.87 -4.70 14.74
N LYS A 361 -15.02 -5.30 14.52
CA LYS A 361 -15.23 -6.29 13.46
C LYS A 361 -16.53 -6.00 12.73
N LYS A 362 -16.47 -5.98 11.42
CA LYS A 362 -17.60 -5.70 10.56
C LYS A 362 -17.61 -6.66 9.36
N LEU A 363 -18.81 -7.11 8.96
CA LEU A 363 -19.08 -7.75 7.69
C LEU A 363 -19.98 -6.86 6.84
N VAL A 364 -19.70 -6.84 5.55
CA VAL A 364 -20.49 -6.15 4.54
C VAL A 364 -21.11 -7.19 3.63
N LEU A 365 -22.44 -7.11 3.47
CA LEU A 365 -23.21 -8.05 2.67
C LEU A 365 -23.89 -7.34 1.49
N LYS A 366 -23.92 -8.00 0.34
CA LYS A 366 -24.69 -7.62 -0.85
C LYS A 366 -25.39 -8.87 -1.38
N ASN A 367 -26.70 -8.80 -1.63
CA ASN A 367 -27.48 -9.95 -2.12
C ASN A 367 -27.28 -11.24 -1.29
N ASP A 368 -27.35 -11.12 0.03
CA ASP A 368 -27.15 -12.20 1.01
C ASP A 368 -25.76 -12.87 0.99
N ARG A 369 -24.76 -12.26 0.36
CA ARG A 369 -23.37 -12.73 0.34
C ARG A 369 -22.47 -11.76 1.08
N VAL A 370 -21.46 -12.30 1.77
CA VAL A 370 -20.39 -11.45 2.34
C VAL A 370 -19.47 -11.01 1.22
N VAL A 371 -19.40 -9.71 0.99
CA VAL A 371 -18.59 -9.08 -0.05
C VAL A 371 -17.42 -8.27 0.54
N GLY A 372 -17.41 -8.07 1.85
CA GLY A 372 -16.33 -7.35 2.52
C GLY A 372 -16.33 -7.53 4.02
N ALA A 373 -15.21 -7.17 4.63
CA ALA A 373 -15.02 -7.16 6.07
C ALA A 373 -13.98 -6.15 6.50
N LEU A 374 -14.10 -5.67 7.74
CA LEU A 374 -13.10 -4.85 8.42
C LEU A 374 -12.84 -5.41 9.81
N PHE A 375 -11.56 -5.57 10.14
CA PHE A 375 -11.08 -5.99 11.45
C PHE A 375 -10.11 -4.94 11.98
N ILE A 376 -10.28 -4.52 13.23
CA ILE A 376 -9.35 -3.66 13.97
C ILE A 376 -9.03 -4.36 15.29
N GLY A 377 -7.75 -4.43 15.65
CA GLY A 377 -7.23 -5.04 16.86
C GLY A 377 -7.19 -6.56 16.78
N ASN A 378 -8.30 -7.26 16.97
CA ASN A 378 -8.35 -8.70 16.83
C ASN A 378 -8.69 -9.11 15.38
N VAL A 379 -7.74 -9.73 14.68
CA VAL A 379 -7.82 -10.09 13.25
C VAL A 379 -7.85 -11.61 13.00
N GLN A 380 -8.04 -12.41 14.03
CA GLN A 380 -7.94 -13.88 13.97
C GLN A 380 -8.83 -14.51 12.90
N GLU A 381 -10.07 -14.03 12.77
CA GLU A 381 -11.04 -14.61 11.84
C GLU A 381 -10.89 -14.07 10.39
N ALA A 382 -9.98 -13.14 10.15
CA ALA A 382 -9.80 -12.52 8.82
C ALA A 382 -9.52 -13.56 7.73
N ARG A 383 -8.74 -14.62 8.05
CA ARG A 383 -8.44 -15.71 7.12
C ARG A 383 -9.68 -16.51 6.72
N GLU A 384 -10.51 -16.87 7.69
CA GLU A 384 -11.73 -17.65 7.42
C GLU A 384 -12.76 -16.79 6.67
N VAL A 385 -12.92 -15.53 7.05
CA VAL A 385 -13.78 -14.59 6.32
C VAL A 385 -13.29 -14.37 4.89
N THR A 386 -11.98 -14.34 4.67
CA THR A 386 -11.43 -14.30 3.31
C THR A 386 -11.89 -15.49 2.46
N LYS A 387 -11.92 -16.71 3.04
CA LYS A 387 -12.42 -17.89 2.34
C LYS A 387 -13.92 -17.79 2.04
N VAL A 388 -14.72 -17.30 3.01
CA VAL A 388 -16.16 -17.07 2.83
C VAL A 388 -16.41 -16.14 1.63
N ILE A 389 -15.69 -15.02 1.54
CA ILE A 389 -15.81 -14.06 0.44
C ILE A 389 -15.38 -14.70 -0.88
N LYS A 390 -14.22 -15.37 -0.93
CA LYS A 390 -13.71 -16.04 -2.13
C LYS A 390 -14.63 -17.10 -2.68
N ASN A 391 -15.23 -17.88 -1.78
CA ASN A 391 -16.17 -18.94 -2.15
C ASN A 391 -17.56 -18.40 -2.47
N ARG A 392 -17.79 -17.07 -2.38
CA ARG A 392 -19.11 -16.44 -2.58
C ARG A 392 -20.21 -17.10 -1.73
N THR A 393 -19.85 -17.51 -0.52
CA THR A 393 -20.76 -18.21 0.41
C THR A 393 -21.91 -17.30 0.81
N ASN A 394 -23.17 -17.81 0.76
CA ASN A 394 -24.32 -17.07 1.27
C ASN A 394 -24.21 -16.92 2.78
N TYR A 395 -24.70 -15.78 3.30
CA TYR A 395 -24.63 -15.52 4.74
C TYR A 395 -25.32 -16.61 5.59
N SER A 396 -26.44 -17.15 5.12
CA SER A 396 -27.17 -18.23 5.76
C SER A 396 -26.41 -19.55 5.88
N GLU A 397 -25.37 -19.74 5.04
CA GLU A 397 -24.53 -20.95 4.99
C GLU A 397 -23.23 -20.80 5.81
N ILE A 398 -22.96 -19.62 6.36
CA ILE A 398 -21.75 -19.39 7.16
C ILE A 398 -21.87 -20.14 8.49
N ASP A 399 -20.77 -20.77 8.88
CA ASP A 399 -20.65 -21.44 10.16
C ASP A 399 -21.02 -20.50 11.31
N LYS A 400 -22.06 -20.87 12.06
CA LYS A 400 -22.55 -20.12 13.25
C LYS A 400 -21.45 -19.93 14.30
N LYS A 401 -20.47 -20.84 14.38
CA LYS A 401 -19.35 -20.72 15.30
C LYS A 401 -18.45 -19.57 14.88
N LEU A 402 -18.16 -19.41 13.57
CA LEU A 402 -17.39 -18.28 13.05
C LEU A 402 -18.09 -16.95 13.34
N LEU A 403 -19.40 -16.85 13.07
CA LEU A 403 -20.16 -15.64 13.36
C LEU A 403 -20.18 -15.32 14.86
N LYS A 404 -20.30 -16.34 15.72
CA LYS A 404 -20.22 -16.17 17.17
C LYS A 404 -18.83 -15.68 17.60
N GLN A 405 -17.76 -16.24 17.07
CA GLN A 405 -16.38 -15.79 17.34
C GLN A 405 -16.16 -14.35 16.91
N MET A 406 -16.70 -13.96 15.75
CA MET A 406 -16.55 -12.59 15.25
C MET A 406 -17.26 -11.56 16.13
N PHE A 407 -18.45 -11.86 16.62
CA PHE A 407 -19.33 -10.90 17.28
C PHE A 407 -19.53 -11.15 18.77
N ASP A 408 -18.96 -12.22 19.32
CA ASP A 408 -18.98 -12.49 20.76
C ASP A 408 -17.81 -11.77 21.45
N LEU A 409 -18.14 -10.78 22.24
CA LEU A 409 -17.16 -9.97 22.99
C LEU A 409 -16.37 -10.78 24.04
N ASN A 410 -16.88 -11.93 24.48
CA ASN A 410 -16.20 -12.82 25.42
C ASN A 410 -15.11 -13.68 24.76
N SER A 411 -15.08 -13.75 23.43
CA SER A 411 -14.01 -14.45 22.68
C SER A 411 -12.72 -13.64 22.55
N ARG A 412 -12.60 -12.50 23.22
CA ARG A 412 -11.48 -11.55 23.12
C ARG A 412 -10.12 -12.09 23.52
N PHE A 413 -10.06 -13.15 24.28
CA PHE A 413 -8.85 -13.66 24.91
C PHE A 413 -8.37 -15.00 24.33
N GLY A 414 -8.79 -15.35 23.14
CA GLY A 414 -8.12 -16.38 22.39
C GLY A 414 -6.68 -15.94 22.13
N THR A 415 -5.70 -16.61 22.71
CA THR A 415 -4.29 -16.35 22.44
C THR A 415 -4.04 -16.54 20.96
N PHE A 416 -3.67 -15.45 20.28
CA PHE A 416 -3.14 -15.52 18.92
C PHE A 416 -1.77 -16.22 19.01
N HIS A 417 -1.69 -17.41 18.46
CA HIS A 417 -0.45 -18.19 18.38
C HIS A 417 0.24 -18.04 17.03
N GLY A 418 0.30 -16.84 16.49
CA GLY A 418 0.89 -16.55 15.20
C GLY A 418 1.76 -15.31 15.23
N PHE A 419 2.65 -15.19 14.27
CA PHE A 419 3.45 -14.00 14.01
C PHE A 419 2.97 -13.32 12.75
N LEU A 420 2.83 -12.00 12.79
CA LEU A 420 2.47 -11.23 11.60
C LEU A 420 3.73 -10.90 10.79
N CYS A 421 3.65 -11.11 9.49
CA CYS A 421 4.72 -10.72 8.59
C CYS A 421 5.00 -9.20 8.72
N PRO A 422 6.25 -8.77 8.95
CA PRO A 422 6.56 -7.36 9.15
C PRO A 422 6.31 -6.50 7.90
N VAL A 423 6.22 -7.14 6.72
CA VAL A 423 6.01 -6.45 5.44
C VAL A 423 4.54 -6.38 5.07
N CYS A 424 3.85 -7.52 4.96
CA CYS A 424 2.46 -7.57 4.51
C CYS A 424 1.44 -7.63 5.64
N LYS A 425 1.88 -7.75 6.89
CA LYS A 425 1.06 -7.84 8.12
C LYS A 425 0.04 -9.00 8.12
N LEU A 426 0.15 -9.93 7.19
CA LEU A 426 -0.63 -11.17 7.23
C LEU A 426 0.02 -12.21 8.12
N GLU A 427 -0.77 -13.16 8.60
CA GLU A 427 -0.29 -14.26 9.43
C GLU A 427 0.85 -15.02 8.73
N LEU A 428 1.96 -15.18 9.43
CA LEU A 428 3.12 -15.92 8.99
C LEU A 428 3.11 -17.28 9.69
N PRO A 429 2.83 -18.38 8.96
CA PRO A 429 2.88 -19.70 9.56
C PRO A 429 4.32 -20.04 9.93
N ILE A 430 4.55 -20.25 11.22
CA ILE A 430 5.86 -20.69 11.73
C ILE A 430 5.76 -22.20 11.91
N PRO A 431 6.66 -22.98 11.28
CA PRO A 431 6.68 -24.44 11.48
C PRO A 431 6.81 -24.78 12.97
N PRO A 432 6.11 -25.80 13.47
CA PRO A 432 6.17 -26.18 14.90
C PRO A 432 7.56 -26.59 15.39
N ASP A 433 8.41 -27.03 14.48
CA ASP A 433 9.79 -27.46 14.70
C ASP A 433 10.83 -26.38 14.40
N ALA A 434 10.39 -25.17 14.04
CA ALA A 434 11.29 -24.05 13.72
C ALA A 434 12.13 -23.64 14.93
N LYS A 435 13.40 -23.30 14.67
CA LYS A 435 14.37 -22.84 15.67
C LYS A 435 14.79 -21.41 15.39
N VAL A 436 15.27 -20.73 16.43
CA VAL A 436 15.86 -19.40 16.27
C VAL A 436 16.99 -19.43 15.26
N GLY A 437 16.92 -18.55 14.26
CA GLY A 437 17.87 -18.47 13.16
C GLY A 437 17.45 -19.19 11.88
N ASP A 438 16.42 -20.04 11.93
CA ASP A 438 15.88 -20.67 10.71
C ASP A 438 15.31 -19.61 9.77
N LYS A 439 15.39 -19.89 8.48
CA LYS A 439 14.78 -19.02 7.45
C LYS A 439 13.38 -19.49 7.11
N ILE A 440 12.45 -18.58 7.19
CA ILE A 440 11.06 -18.79 6.75
C ILE A 440 10.68 -17.75 5.68
N THR A 441 9.91 -18.19 4.70
CA THR A 441 9.41 -17.31 3.64
C THR A 441 7.93 -17.02 3.86
N CYS A 442 7.56 -15.76 3.87
CA CYS A 442 6.15 -15.40 3.95
C CYS A 442 5.40 -15.88 2.69
N PRO A 443 4.39 -16.75 2.82
CA PRO A 443 3.67 -17.28 1.66
C PRO A 443 2.85 -16.21 0.93
N ALA A 444 2.57 -15.09 1.58
CA ALA A 444 1.76 -14.02 1.03
C ALA A 444 2.59 -13.00 0.23
N CYS A 445 3.75 -12.56 0.72
CA CYS A 445 4.55 -11.52 0.07
C CYS A 445 5.96 -11.96 -0.34
N GLY A 446 6.34 -13.21 -0.04
CA GLY A 446 7.61 -13.79 -0.48
C GLY A 446 8.86 -13.28 0.26
N ILE A 447 8.69 -12.47 1.33
CA ILE A 447 9.84 -12.03 2.13
C ILE A 447 10.46 -13.21 2.88
N GLU A 448 11.79 -13.32 2.86
CA GLU A 448 12.53 -14.21 3.76
C GLU A 448 12.79 -13.52 5.09
N LEU A 449 12.49 -14.21 6.19
CA LEU A 449 12.68 -13.74 7.56
C LEU A 449 13.46 -14.80 8.34
N ASN A 450 14.28 -14.35 9.27
CA ASN A 450 14.89 -15.25 10.23
C ASN A 450 13.96 -15.44 11.44
N VAL A 451 13.73 -16.67 11.85
CA VAL A 451 12.99 -16.98 13.08
C VAL A 451 13.70 -16.39 14.28
N THR A 452 12.97 -15.65 15.09
CA THR A 452 13.48 -15.03 16.33
C THR A 452 12.83 -15.68 17.56
N GLU A 453 13.40 -15.49 18.74
CA GLU A 453 12.78 -15.96 19.99
C GLU A 453 11.34 -15.42 20.20
N LYS A 454 11.08 -14.21 19.74
CA LYS A 454 9.76 -13.58 19.82
C LYS A 454 8.71 -14.27 18.94
N MET A 455 9.16 -14.94 17.89
CA MET A 455 8.29 -15.66 16.95
C MET A 455 7.93 -17.06 17.43
N LEU A 456 8.69 -17.59 18.37
CA LEU A 456 8.52 -18.94 18.96
C LEU A 456 7.81 -18.92 20.33
N LYS A 457 7.60 -17.74 20.89
CA LYS A 457 6.81 -17.50 22.11
C LYS A 457 5.39 -17.14 21.79
#